data_070091e4625cd2187777781adb752d96
#
_entry.id   070091e4625cd2187777781adb752d96
#
_cell.length_a   1.000
_cell.length_b   1.000
_cell.length_c   1.000
_cell.angle_alpha   90.00
_cell.angle_beta   90.00
_cell.angle_gamma   90.00
#
_symmetry.space_group_name_H-M   'P 1'
#
loop_
_entity.id
_entity.type
_entity.pdbx_description
1 polymer ?
#
loop_
_entity_poly.entity_id
_entity_poly.type
_entity_poly.pdbx_seq_one_letter_code
_entity_poly.pdbx_strand_id
1 'polypeptide(L)'
;MTQIRTQQLLALLDEGFQRAAWHGPNLRSALRGVTWQQARWRPTVGAHNIWELAVHTAYWKYVVRRRLLGETGRGFPETGRNWFARPSTNQKRASDRVAPQKAWKRDMALLVGVHRELRATVAPLDDMTLDQPARGSRQTPAKIITGIALHDVYHAGQIQLLKRLYAKRRGA
;
A
#
# COMPACT_ATOMS: atom_id res chain seq x y z
N MET A 1 -29.11 10.00 -6.27
CA MET A 1 -27.98 10.92 -6.53
C MET A 1 -26.95 10.23 -7.41
N THR A 2 -26.36 10.96 -8.34
CA THR A 2 -25.42 10.39 -9.31
C THR A 2 -24.10 10.06 -8.60
N GLN A 3 -23.59 8.84 -8.77
CA GLN A 3 -22.31 8.39 -8.20
C GLN A 3 -21.26 8.10 -9.28
N ILE A 4 -21.31 8.82 -10.39
CA ILE A 4 -20.41 8.58 -11.54
C ILE A 4 -18.95 8.80 -11.15
N ARG A 5 -18.65 9.88 -10.45
CA ARG A 5 -17.28 10.19 -9.99
C ARG A 5 -16.79 9.19 -8.94
N THR A 6 -17.66 8.79 -8.02
CA THR A 6 -17.34 7.76 -7.03
C THR A 6 -17.00 6.43 -7.71
N GLN A 7 -17.76 6.04 -8.73
CA GLN A 7 -17.47 4.83 -9.51
C GLN A 7 -16.13 4.94 -10.26
N GLN A 8 -15.80 6.11 -10.83
CA GLN A 8 -14.50 6.36 -11.46
C GLN A 8 -13.36 6.24 -10.46
N LEU A 9 -13.51 6.81 -9.25
CA LEU A 9 -12.50 6.70 -8.18
C LEU A 9 -12.34 5.26 -7.67
N LEU A 10 -13.42 4.48 -7.57
CA LEU A 10 -13.36 3.07 -7.24
C LEU A 10 -12.65 2.26 -8.33
N ALA A 11 -12.90 2.56 -9.61
CA ALA A 11 -12.18 1.93 -10.71
C ALA A 11 -10.69 2.25 -10.65
N LEU A 12 -10.31 3.51 -10.40
CA LEU A 12 -8.92 3.93 -10.25
C LEU A 12 -8.21 3.24 -9.06
N LEU A 13 -8.89 3.11 -7.91
CA LEU A 13 -8.38 2.34 -6.77
C LEU A 13 -8.15 0.87 -7.12
N ASP A 14 -9.10 0.25 -7.82
CA ASP A 14 -9.03 -1.15 -8.23
C ASP A 14 -7.90 -1.37 -9.26
N GLU A 15 -7.72 -0.47 -10.23
CA GLU A 15 -6.67 -0.53 -11.24
C GLU A 15 -5.27 -0.33 -10.63
N GLY A 16 -5.11 0.61 -9.73
CA GLY A 16 -3.84 0.82 -9.01
C GLY A 16 -3.44 -0.38 -8.16
N PHE A 17 -4.42 -1.13 -7.63
CA PHE A 17 -4.16 -2.21 -6.68
C PHE A 17 -4.21 -3.62 -7.27
N GLN A 18 -5.28 -4.01 -7.99
CA GLN A 18 -5.54 -5.43 -8.29
C GLN A 18 -6.16 -5.73 -9.66
N ARG A 19 -6.84 -4.77 -10.32
CA ARG A 19 -7.42 -4.95 -11.64
C ARG A 19 -6.39 -4.78 -12.75
N ALA A 20 -6.65 -5.39 -13.90
CA ALA A 20 -5.89 -5.09 -15.10
C ALA A 20 -6.04 -3.61 -15.45
N ALA A 21 -4.93 -2.94 -15.75
CA ALA A 21 -4.87 -1.52 -16.04
C ALA A 21 -3.97 -1.27 -17.26
N TRP A 22 -4.24 -0.18 -17.96
CA TRP A 22 -3.47 0.22 -19.14
C TRP A 22 -2.00 0.50 -18.83
N HIS A 23 -1.72 1.05 -17.64
CA HIS A 23 -0.35 1.41 -17.21
C HIS A 23 0.58 0.21 -16.92
N GLY A 24 0.08 -1.03 -16.99
CA GLY A 24 0.87 -2.24 -16.69
C GLY A 24 0.65 -2.77 -15.26
N PRO A 25 1.72 -3.23 -14.57
CA PRO A 25 1.55 -3.89 -13.28
C PRO A 25 0.95 -2.98 -12.21
N ASN A 26 -0.15 -3.41 -11.59
CA ASN A 26 -0.67 -2.83 -10.36
C ASN A 26 0.09 -3.36 -9.13
N LEU A 27 -0.17 -2.80 -7.94
CA LEU A 27 0.57 -3.13 -6.73
C LEU A 27 0.50 -4.63 -6.39
N ARG A 28 -0.67 -5.25 -6.46
CA ARG A 28 -0.85 -6.68 -6.16
C ARG A 28 -0.15 -7.58 -7.17
N SER A 29 -0.19 -7.23 -8.46
CA SER A 29 0.52 -7.98 -9.50
C SER A 29 2.04 -7.81 -9.39
N ALA A 30 2.53 -6.63 -8.98
CA ALA A 30 3.95 -6.40 -8.69
C ALA A 30 4.45 -7.28 -7.53
N LEU A 31 3.62 -7.51 -6.53
CA LEU A 31 3.93 -8.37 -5.37
C LEU A 31 3.74 -9.87 -5.65
N ARG A 32 3.12 -10.26 -6.77
CA ARG A 32 2.89 -11.67 -7.11
C ARG A 32 4.20 -12.42 -7.24
N GLY A 33 4.28 -13.58 -6.57
CA GLY A 33 5.45 -14.45 -6.59
C GLY A 33 6.65 -13.96 -5.78
N VAL A 34 6.54 -12.81 -5.10
CA VAL A 34 7.60 -12.32 -4.21
C VAL A 34 7.67 -13.21 -2.97
N THR A 35 8.83 -13.86 -2.78
CA THR A 35 9.12 -14.61 -1.56
C THR A 35 9.56 -13.67 -0.44
N TRP A 36 9.47 -14.12 0.82
CA TRP A 36 9.95 -13.32 1.96
C TRP A 36 11.46 -13.04 1.87
N GLN A 37 12.26 -13.94 1.28
CA GLN A 37 13.69 -13.74 1.05
C GLN A 37 13.94 -12.59 0.07
N GLN A 38 13.17 -12.55 -1.02
CA GLN A 38 13.23 -11.46 -2.00
C GLN A 38 12.70 -10.15 -1.38
N ALA A 39 11.61 -10.22 -0.60
CA ALA A 39 10.99 -9.06 0.00
C ALA A 39 11.92 -8.32 0.99
N ARG A 40 12.75 -9.06 1.74
CA ARG A 40 13.69 -8.49 2.72
C ARG A 40 15.00 -7.96 2.12
N TRP A 41 15.28 -8.28 0.86
CA TRP A 41 16.52 -7.88 0.21
C TRP A 41 16.54 -6.37 -0.08
N ARG A 42 17.70 -5.74 0.13
CA ARG A 42 17.97 -4.33 -0.17
C ARG A 42 19.05 -4.22 -1.26
N PRO A 43 18.85 -3.35 -2.26
CA PRO A 43 19.88 -3.14 -3.29
C PRO A 43 21.14 -2.46 -2.71
N THR A 44 20.96 -1.53 -1.77
CA THR A 44 22.06 -0.80 -1.10
C THR A 44 21.68 -0.51 0.35
N VAL A 45 22.66 -0.10 1.15
CA VAL A 45 22.44 0.39 2.51
C VAL A 45 21.53 1.63 2.45
N GLY A 46 20.53 1.68 3.30
CA GLY A 46 19.56 2.80 3.37
C GLY A 46 18.40 2.72 2.37
N ALA A 47 18.47 1.90 1.32
CA ALA A 47 17.33 1.72 0.42
C ALA A 47 16.21 0.92 1.09
N HIS A 48 14.95 1.24 0.77
CA HIS A 48 13.82 0.44 1.20
C HIS A 48 13.76 -0.90 0.44
N ASN A 49 13.32 -1.94 1.13
CA ASN A 49 13.06 -3.24 0.54
C ASN A 49 11.57 -3.39 0.15
N ILE A 50 11.24 -4.45 -0.61
CA ILE A 50 9.87 -4.71 -1.06
C ILE A 50 8.91 -4.88 0.12
N TRP A 51 9.36 -5.46 1.24
CA TRP A 51 8.52 -5.66 2.41
C TRP A 51 8.11 -4.35 3.07
N GLU A 52 9.06 -3.43 3.22
CA GLU A 52 8.78 -2.09 3.75
C GLU A 52 7.85 -1.29 2.85
N LEU A 53 8.04 -1.37 1.53
CA LEU A 53 7.13 -0.75 0.56
C LEU A 53 5.70 -1.29 0.69
N ALA A 54 5.53 -2.60 0.85
CA ALA A 54 4.21 -3.21 1.00
C ALA A 54 3.49 -2.75 2.29
N VAL A 55 4.20 -2.67 3.42
CA VAL A 55 3.60 -2.20 4.69
C VAL A 55 3.37 -0.69 4.66
N HIS A 56 4.24 0.07 4.02
CA HIS A 56 4.07 1.50 3.79
C HIS A 56 2.80 1.81 2.98
N THR A 57 2.54 1.06 1.90
CA THR A 57 1.32 1.22 1.11
C THR A 57 0.07 0.82 1.91
N ALA A 58 0.15 -0.22 2.74
CA ALA A 58 -0.92 -0.59 3.67
C ALA A 58 -1.22 0.54 4.66
N TYR A 59 -0.19 1.14 5.25
CA TYR A 59 -0.32 2.25 6.20
C TYR A 59 -1.02 3.46 5.58
N TRP A 60 -0.65 3.86 4.36
CA TRP A 60 -1.27 5.03 3.74
C TRP A 60 -2.72 4.79 3.32
N LYS A 61 -3.07 3.57 2.91
CA LYS A 61 -4.50 3.20 2.71
C LYS A 61 -5.30 3.33 4.00
N TYR A 62 -4.76 2.83 5.11
CA TYR A 62 -5.36 2.99 6.44
C TYR A 62 -5.51 4.47 6.82
N VAL A 63 -4.48 5.30 6.59
CA VAL A 63 -4.52 6.75 6.89
C VAL A 63 -5.59 7.45 6.06
N VAL A 64 -5.68 7.16 4.76
CA VAL A 64 -6.70 7.76 3.89
C VAL A 64 -8.10 7.35 4.33
N ARG A 65 -8.32 6.06 4.61
CA ARG A 65 -9.61 5.56 5.13
C ARG A 65 -10.04 6.35 6.39
N ARG A 66 -9.14 6.48 7.36
CA ARG A 66 -9.43 7.24 8.59
C ARG A 66 -9.77 8.70 8.34
N ARG A 67 -9.05 9.35 7.41
CA ARG A 67 -9.34 10.75 7.04
C ARG A 67 -10.75 10.88 6.44
N LEU A 68 -11.16 9.93 5.59
CA LEU A 68 -12.50 9.92 5.01
C LEU A 68 -13.59 9.72 6.07
N LEU A 69 -13.32 8.96 7.12
CA LEU A 69 -14.24 8.69 8.22
C LEU A 69 -14.19 9.74 9.36
N GLY A 70 -13.22 10.67 9.32
CA GLY A 70 -13.02 11.63 10.43
C GLY A 70 -12.51 10.99 11.72
N GLU A 71 -11.94 9.78 11.65
CA GLU A 71 -11.43 9.05 12.82
C GLU A 71 -10.11 9.67 13.33
N THR A 72 -10.01 9.89 14.65
CA THR A 72 -8.82 10.49 15.30
C THR A 72 -7.93 9.48 16.03
N GLY A 73 -8.45 8.31 16.43
CA GLY A 73 -7.71 7.26 17.13
C GLY A 73 -6.58 6.62 16.31
N ARG A 74 -5.73 5.81 16.93
CA ARG A 74 -4.73 4.97 16.26
C ARG A 74 -5.20 3.52 16.30
N GLY A 75 -5.19 2.84 15.16
CA GLY A 75 -5.60 1.43 15.05
C GLY A 75 -4.78 0.66 14.01
N PHE A 76 -3.69 1.26 13.47
CA PHE A 76 -2.77 0.50 12.63
C PHE A 76 -2.00 -0.51 13.48
N PRO A 77 -1.88 -1.79 13.06
CA PRO A 77 -1.30 -2.85 13.90
C PRO A 77 0.18 -2.68 14.22
N GLU A 78 0.87 -1.79 13.49
CA GLU A 78 2.30 -1.56 13.68
C GLU A 78 2.54 -0.22 14.40
N THR A 79 3.49 -0.23 15.33
CA THR A 79 3.92 0.98 16.04
C THR A 79 4.77 1.87 15.13
N GLY A 80 4.48 3.15 15.07
CA GLY A 80 5.20 4.13 14.26
C GLY A 80 4.33 4.81 13.22
N ARG A 81 4.98 5.44 12.24
CA ARG A 81 4.34 6.17 11.15
C ARG A 81 5.14 6.01 9.87
N ASN A 82 4.46 6.00 8.73
CA ASN A 82 5.02 6.08 7.40
C ASN A 82 5.88 4.85 7.02
N TRP A 83 7.05 4.68 7.62
CA TRP A 83 7.96 3.59 7.36
C TRP A 83 8.08 2.65 8.56
N PHE A 84 8.02 1.37 8.29
CA PHE A 84 8.07 0.30 9.29
C PHE A 84 9.23 -0.63 8.97
N ALA A 85 10.28 -0.59 9.78
CA ALA A 85 11.44 -1.45 9.61
C ALA A 85 11.01 -2.92 9.54
N ARG A 86 11.45 -3.63 8.52
CA ARG A 86 11.23 -5.05 8.30
C ARG A 86 12.55 -5.80 8.24
N PRO A 87 12.57 -7.12 8.52
CA PRO A 87 13.80 -7.89 8.49
C PRO A 87 14.61 -7.61 7.22
N SER A 88 15.90 -7.35 7.39
CA SER A 88 16.86 -7.18 6.29
C SER A 88 17.81 -8.37 6.25
N THR A 89 18.40 -8.64 5.08
CA THR A 89 19.43 -9.67 4.94
C THR A 89 20.65 -9.43 5.82
N ASN A 90 20.87 -8.16 6.21
CA ASN A 90 22.07 -7.73 6.94
C ASN A 90 21.82 -7.49 8.44
N GLN A 91 20.61 -7.76 8.96
CA GLN A 91 20.29 -7.58 10.38
C GLN A 91 19.73 -8.85 10.98
N LYS A 92 20.51 -9.47 11.87
CA LYS A 92 20.01 -10.46 12.85
C LYS A 92 19.39 -9.68 14.01
N ARG A 93 18.07 -9.52 14.04
CA ARG A 93 17.37 -9.04 15.25
C ARG A 93 16.89 -10.24 16.04
N ALA A 94 17.27 -10.29 17.31
CA ALA A 94 16.86 -11.30 18.27
C ALA A 94 15.35 -11.32 18.61
N SER A 95 14.59 -10.34 18.08
CA SER A 95 13.17 -10.16 18.40
C SER A 95 12.19 -10.83 17.43
N ASP A 96 12.65 -11.52 16.39
CA ASP A 96 11.77 -12.16 15.41
C ASP A 96 11.22 -13.50 15.95
N ARG A 97 10.32 -13.41 16.94
CA ARG A 97 9.59 -14.57 17.50
C ARG A 97 8.66 -15.25 16.48
N VAL A 98 8.39 -14.62 15.36
CA VAL A 98 7.55 -15.16 14.28
C VAL A 98 8.42 -15.50 13.08
N ALA A 99 8.30 -16.73 12.53
CA ALA A 99 9.02 -17.13 11.33
C ALA A 99 8.80 -16.09 10.21
N PRO A 100 9.85 -15.60 9.53
CA PRO A 100 9.76 -14.49 8.55
C PRO A 100 8.72 -14.74 7.44
N GLN A 101 8.54 -16.00 7.03
CA GLN A 101 7.50 -16.36 6.06
C GLN A 101 6.09 -16.10 6.59
N LYS A 102 5.82 -16.40 7.86
CA LYS A 102 4.51 -16.13 8.48
C LYS A 102 4.27 -14.63 8.61
N ALA A 103 5.31 -13.88 9.01
CA ALA A 103 5.25 -12.42 9.11
C ALA A 103 4.98 -11.77 7.74
N TRP A 104 5.66 -12.21 6.67
CA TRP A 104 5.40 -11.76 5.30
C TRP A 104 3.95 -12.01 4.87
N LYS A 105 3.43 -13.24 5.11
CA LYS A 105 2.04 -13.58 4.78
C LYS A 105 1.04 -12.71 5.55
N ARG A 106 1.29 -12.46 6.84
CA ARG A 106 0.47 -11.56 7.67
C ARG A 106 0.43 -10.14 7.10
N ASP A 107 1.57 -9.59 6.73
CA ASP A 107 1.66 -8.23 6.22
C ASP A 107 1.04 -8.09 4.81
N MET A 108 1.09 -9.14 3.99
CA MET A 108 0.34 -9.19 2.73
C MET A 108 -1.18 -9.26 2.96
N ALA A 109 -1.63 -10.02 3.95
CA ALA A 109 -3.04 -10.06 4.33
C ALA A 109 -3.52 -8.69 4.88
N LEU A 110 -2.69 -8.01 5.67
CA LEU A 110 -2.96 -6.65 6.14
C LEU A 110 -3.15 -5.69 4.97
N LEU A 111 -2.24 -5.70 3.98
CA LEU A 111 -2.33 -4.84 2.79
C LEU A 111 -3.65 -5.06 2.02
N VAL A 112 -4.04 -6.30 1.82
CA VAL A 112 -5.30 -6.66 1.15
C VAL A 112 -6.51 -6.23 2.00
N GLY A 113 -6.44 -6.43 3.31
CA GLY A 113 -7.51 -6.04 4.25
C GLY A 113 -7.77 -4.55 4.25
N VAL A 114 -6.74 -3.73 4.41
CA VAL A 114 -6.88 -2.26 4.43
C VAL A 114 -7.32 -1.70 3.07
N HIS A 115 -6.94 -2.32 1.95
CA HIS A 115 -7.46 -1.93 0.63
C HIS A 115 -8.96 -2.18 0.53
N ARG A 116 -9.43 -3.36 0.96
CA ARG A 116 -10.86 -3.71 0.98
C ARG A 116 -11.66 -2.74 1.86
N GLU A 117 -11.14 -2.40 3.05
CA GLU A 117 -11.77 -1.45 3.95
C GLU A 117 -11.83 -0.03 3.37
N LEU A 118 -10.73 0.44 2.76
CA LEU A 118 -10.71 1.74 2.07
C LEU A 118 -11.75 1.77 0.94
N ARG A 119 -11.80 0.73 0.11
CA ARG A 119 -12.76 0.62 -0.99
C ARG A 119 -14.22 0.65 -0.48
N ALA A 120 -14.50 -0.08 0.61
CA ALA A 120 -15.81 -0.08 1.27
C ALA A 120 -16.18 1.30 1.85
N THR A 121 -15.20 2.07 2.32
CA THR A 121 -15.40 3.44 2.80
C THR A 121 -15.71 4.42 1.67
N VAL A 122 -15.10 4.23 0.49
CA VAL A 122 -15.33 5.11 -0.67
C VAL A 122 -16.65 4.81 -1.36
N ALA A 123 -17.09 3.55 -1.39
CA ALA A 123 -18.27 3.12 -2.15
C ALA A 123 -19.59 3.88 -1.85
N PRO A 124 -19.92 4.26 -0.60
CA PRO A 124 -21.14 5.00 -0.28
C PRO A 124 -21.04 6.51 -0.49
N LEU A 125 -19.86 7.08 -0.82
CA LEU A 125 -19.70 8.52 -1.01
C LEU A 125 -20.48 8.97 -2.23
N ASP A 126 -21.19 10.08 -2.11
CA ASP A 126 -21.82 10.76 -3.24
C ASP A 126 -20.87 11.79 -3.87
N ASP A 127 -21.19 12.22 -5.09
CA ASP A 127 -20.34 13.13 -5.85
C ASP A 127 -20.20 14.52 -5.18
N MET A 128 -21.17 14.93 -4.37
CA MET A 128 -21.10 16.18 -3.60
C MET A 128 -20.11 16.08 -2.45
N THR A 129 -20.15 14.98 -1.73
CA THR A 129 -19.20 14.71 -0.62
C THR A 129 -17.75 14.68 -1.10
N LEU A 130 -17.50 14.27 -2.35
CA LEU A 130 -16.15 14.19 -2.91
C LEU A 130 -15.43 15.54 -2.97
N ASP A 131 -16.14 16.66 -3.06
CA ASP A 131 -15.57 18.01 -3.15
C ASP A 131 -15.56 18.76 -1.82
N GLN A 132 -16.12 18.18 -0.77
CA GLN A 132 -16.19 18.78 0.56
C GLN A 132 -15.01 18.33 1.41
N PRO A 133 -14.01 19.19 1.71
CA PRO A 133 -12.92 18.82 2.61
C PRO A 133 -13.46 18.39 3.97
N ALA A 134 -12.97 17.29 4.50
CA ALA A 134 -13.27 16.89 5.88
C ALA A 134 -12.86 18.00 6.84
N ARG A 135 -13.57 18.13 7.98
CA ARG A 135 -13.27 19.14 9.00
C ARG A 135 -11.80 19.09 9.41
N GLY A 136 -11.11 20.22 9.32
CA GLY A 136 -9.67 20.34 9.62
C GLY A 136 -8.73 19.87 8.50
N SER A 137 -9.25 19.50 7.32
CA SER A 137 -8.47 19.14 6.14
C SER A 137 -8.54 20.24 5.08
N ARG A 138 -7.43 20.45 4.36
CA ARG A 138 -7.39 21.29 3.14
C ARG A 138 -7.59 20.47 1.86
N GLN A 139 -7.69 19.15 1.98
CA GLN A 139 -7.79 18.24 0.83
C GLN A 139 -9.18 17.63 0.78
N THR A 140 -9.75 17.61 -0.43
CA THR A 140 -11.03 16.95 -0.69
C THR A 140 -10.90 15.43 -0.70
N PRO A 141 -11.98 14.68 -0.42
CA PRO A 141 -12.00 13.23 -0.60
C PRO A 141 -11.55 12.79 -1.99
N ALA A 142 -12.03 13.44 -3.06
CA ALA A 142 -11.60 13.12 -4.42
C ALA A 142 -10.08 13.17 -4.57
N LYS A 143 -9.43 14.22 -4.05
CA LYS A 143 -7.98 14.40 -4.14
C LYS A 143 -7.21 13.31 -3.39
N ILE A 144 -7.61 12.98 -2.16
CA ILE A 144 -6.88 11.97 -1.37
C ILE A 144 -7.13 10.54 -1.88
N ILE A 145 -8.32 10.25 -2.43
CA ILE A 145 -8.63 8.96 -3.05
C ILE A 145 -7.82 8.76 -4.33
N THR A 146 -7.77 9.78 -5.20
CA THR A 146 -6.89 9.77 -6.38
C THR A 146 -5.43 9.59 -5.97
N GLY A 147 -4.97 10.36 -4.98
CA GLY A 147 -3.60 10.29 -4.49
C GLY A 147 -3.20 8.90 -3.99
N ILE A 148 -4.05 8.20 -3.26
CA ILE A 148 -3.74 6.85 -2.76
C ILE A 148 -3.75 5.79 -3.87
N ALA A 149 -4.57 5.94 -4.91
CA ALA A 149 -4.53 5.07 -6.07
C ALA A 149 -3.22 5.23 -6.87
N LEU A 150 -2.81 6.48 -7.13
CA LEU A 150 -1.53 6.78 -7.78
C LEU A 150 -0.31 6.36 -6.95
N HIS A 151 -0.41 6.43 -5.63
CA HIS A 151 0.62 5.94 -4.71
C HIS A 151 0.86 4.44 -4.84
N ASP A 152 -0.18 3.64 -5.08
CA ASP A 152 -0.03 2.21 -5.38
C ASP A 152 0.76 1.98 -6.68
N VAL A 153 0.44 2.72 -7.73
CA VAL A 153 1.13 2.64 -9.03
C VAL A 153 2.61 3.03 -8.89
N TYR A 154 2.89 4.13 -8.15
CA TYR A 154 4.25 4.58 -7.88
C TYR A 154 5.09 3.48 -7.19
N HIS A 155 4.55 2.84 -6.16
CA HIS A 155 5.24 1.77 -5.45
C HIS A 155 5.26 0.44 -6.23
N ALA A 156 4.28 0.16 -7.07
CA ALA A 156 4.33 -0.99 -7.98
C ALA A 156 5.54 -0.91 -8.91
N GLY A 157 5.83 0.26 -9.47
CA GLY A 157 7.03 0.51 -10.28
C GLY A 157 8.33 0.26 -9.51
N GLN A 158 8.43 0.74 -8.26
CA GLN A 158 9.61 0.50 -7.41
C GLN A 158 9.78 -1.00 -7.09
N ILE A 159 8.70 -1.71 -6.77
CA ILE A 159 8.74 -3.15 -6.52
C ILE A 159 9.22 -3.91 -7.75
N GLN A 160 8.73 -3.57 -8.94
CA GLN A 160 9.18 -4.18 -10.19
C GLN A 160 10.66 -3.94 -10.46
N LEU A 161 11.17 -2.74 -10.16
CA LEU A 161 12.59 -2.43 -10.25
C LEU A 161 13.41 -3.31 -9.28
N LEU A 162 13.01 -3.38 -8.01
CA LEU A 162 13.67 -4.21 -7.00
C LEU A 162 13.68 -5.70 -7.37
N LYS A 163 12.58 -6.21 -7.96
CA LYS A 163 12.52 -7.61 -8.46
C LYS A 163 13.55 -7.85 -9.56
N ARG A 164 13.72 -6.93 -10.50
CA ARG A 164 14.73 -7.06 -11.59
C ARG A 164 16.14 -6.98 -11.05
N LEU A 165 16.42 -6.07 -10.12
CA LEU A 165 17.75 -5.97 -9.47
C LEU A 165 18.08 -7.23 -8.67
N TYR A 166 17.11 -7.77 -7.94
CA TYR A 166 17.27 -9.02 -7.19
C TYR A 166 17.60 -10.21 -8.11
N ALA A 167 16.94 -10.31 -9.27
CA ALA A 167 17.20 -11.38 -10.23
C ALA A 167 18.62 -11.28 -10.80
N LYS A 168 19.06 -10.08 -11.19
CA LYS A 168 20.42 -9.85 -11.76
C LYS A 168 21.55 -10.22 -10.80
N ARG A 169 21.42 -10.00 -9.48
CA ARG A 169 22.45 -10.35 -8.48
C ARG A 169 22.77 -11.84 -8.39
N ARG A 170 21.89 -12.72 -8.92
CA ARG A 170 22.07 -14.19 -8.90
C ARG A 170 22.83 -14.71 -10.12
N GLY A 171 23.04 -13.87 -11.13
CA GLY A 171 23.75 -14.22 -12.36
C GLY A 171 25.13 -13.57 -12.46
N ALA A 172 25.53 -12.78 -11.45
CA ALA A 172 26.88 -12.28 -11.24
C ALA A 172 27.52 -12.99 -10.05
#